data_401792cd967ca254ae5a5b91a1a3d76b
#
_entry.id   401792cd967ca254ae5a5b91a1a3d76b
#
_cell.length_a   1.000
_cell.length_b   1.000
_cell.length_c   1.000
_cell.angle_alpha   90.00
_cell.angle_beta   90.00
_cell.angle_gamma   90.00
#
_symmetry.space_group_name_H-M   'P 1'
#
loop_
_entity.id
_entity.type
_entity.pdbx_description
1 polymer ?
#
loop_
_entity_poly.entity_id
_entity_poly.type
_entity_poly.pdbx_seq_one_letter_code
_entity_poly.pdbx_strand_id
1 'polypeptide(L)'
;MAERERLLLVGSGGFGRVVSELARETYDCAFVDDGFEVGTVICDIPVAGHISDLEKLYESCHLLVVTIGNNKLRQHIYQQAMQIGYTFPNLISPSAYISPYSKMGWGCVLLNNSLIQNGATVGNGVLLNPGVEVHHDSSVEDYALIYTNSVVRTYAKVGKRVRIGSNVTVSNEVIVGDDADIQNGETLF
;
A
#
# COMPACT_ATOMS: atom_id res chain seq x y z
N MET A 1 21.91 -18.72 7.92
CA MET A 1 20.91 -17.94 7.16
C MET A 1 21.23 -16.49 7.41
N ALA A 2 21.24 -15.62 6.38
CA ALA A 2 21.41 -14.19 6.61
C ALA A 2 20.26 -13.69 7.51
N GLU A 3 20.58 -12.81 8.44
CA GLU A 3 19.60 -12.17 9.31
C GLU A 3 18.68 -11.32 8.42
N ARG A 4 17.36 -11.50 8.56
CA ARG A 4 16.40 -10.71 7.78
C ARG A 4 16.35 -9.30 8.33
N GLU A 5 16.25 -8.32 7.44
CA GLU A 5 16.09 -6.93 7.82
C GLU A 5 14.74 -6.70 8.51
N ARG A 6 14.71 -5.89 9.55
CA ARG A 6 13.49 -5.62 10.32
C ARG A 6 12.59 -4.63 9.60
N LEU A 7 11.26 -4.88 9.61
CA LEU A 7 10.24 -4.04 9.00
C LEU A 7 9.09 -3.77 9.99
N LEU A 8 8.74 -2.50 10.17
CA LEU A 8 7.54 -2.11 10.88
C LEU A 8 6.34 -2.05 9.93
N LEU A 9 5.26 -2.73 10.30
CA LEU A 9 3.96 -2.69 9.63
C LEU A 9 2.99 -1.87 10.50
N VAL A 10 2.63 -0.67 10.05
CA VAL A 10 1.72 0.19 10.82
C VAL A 10 0.28 -0.14 10.48
N GLY A 11 -0.43 -0.70 11.46
CA GLY A 11 -1.79 -1.22 11.34
C GLY A 11 -1.84 -2.75 11.24
N SER A 12 -2.41 -3.39 12.26
CA SER A 12 -2.58 -4.86 12.36
C SER A 12 -4.02 -5.32 12.11
N GLY A 13 -4.87 -4.45 11.55
CA GLY A 13 -6.22 -4.79 11.12
C GLY A 13 -6.25 -5.83 10.01
N GLY A 14 -7.43 -6.12 9.45
CA GLY A 14 -7.60 -7.17 8.43
C GLY A 14 -6.61 -7.04 7.26
N PHE A 15 -6.46 -5.84 6.70
CA PHE A 15 -5.52 -5.60 5.61
C PHE A 15 -4.06 -5.75 6.06
N GLY A 16 -3.70 -5.22 7.23
CA GLY A 16 -2.34 -5.37 7.78
C GLY A 16 -1.92 -6.81 7.96
N ARG A 17 -2.84 -7.69 8.40
CA ARG A 17 -2.59 -9.13 8.52
C ARG A 17 -2.34 -9.78 7.16
N VAL A 18 -3.11 -9.45 6.13
CA VAL A 18 -2.87 -9.93 4.77
C VAL A 18 -1.50 -9.48 4.26
N VAL A 19 -1.15 -8.22 4.45
CA VAL A 19 0.16 -7.68 4.02
C VAL A 19 1.30 -8.32 4.80
N SER A 20 1.10 -8.65 6.08
CA SER A 20 2.14 -9.27 6.89
C SER A 20 2.54 -10.67 6.41
N GLU A 21 1.60 -11.43 5.81
CA GLU A 21 1.91 -12.72 5.18
C GLU A 21 2.91 -12.56 4.03
N LEU A 22 2.74 -11.52 3.20
CA LEU A 22 3.67 -11.18 2.13
C LEU A 22 5.00 -10.65 2.67
N ALA A 23 4.96 -9.74 3.63
CA ALA A 23 6.15 -9.09 4.15
C ALA A 23 7.11 -10.06 4.86
N ARG A 24 6.58 -11.02 5.62
CA ARG A 24 7.37 -12.02 6.37
C ARG A 24 8.16 -13.00 5.49
N GLU A 25 7.89 -13.08 4.22
CA GLU A 25 8.73 -13.85 3.29
C GLU A 25 10.14 -13.27 3.19
N THR A 26 10.27 -11.94 3.31
CA THR A 26 11.53 -11.21 3.12
C THR A 26 12.06 -10.59 4.42
N TYR A 27 11.17 -10.10 5.29
CA TYR A 27 11.52 -9.29 6.46
C TYR A 27 11.23 -9.99 7.79
N ASP A 28 11.94 -9.56 8.85
CA ASP A 28 11.54 -9.78 10.25
C ASP A 28 10.53 -8.69 10.64
N CYS A 29 9.24 -9.04 10.73
CA CYS A 29 8.16 -8.09 10.86
C CYS A 29 7.78 -7.83 12.32
N ALA A 30 7.43 -6.57 12.61
CA ALA A 30 6.73 -6.20 13.83
C ALA A 30 5.59 -5.22 13.50
N PHE A 31 4.47 -5.33 14.21
CA PHE A 31 3.38 -4.38 14.08
C PHE A 31 3.59 -3.13 14.93
N VAL A 32 3.06 -2.02 14.46
CA VAL A 32 2.83 -0.77 15.21
C VAL A 32 1.33 -0.51 15.15
N ASP A 33 0.64 -0.53 16.30
CA ASP A 33 -0.83 -0.42 16.33
C ASP A 33 -1.31 0.14 17.67
N ASP A 34 -2.16 1.17 17.62
CA ASP A 34 -2.69 1.85 18.82
C ASP A 34 -3.82 1.06 19.50
N GLY A 35 -4.37 0.05 18.83
CA GLY A 35 -5.49 -0.79 19.35
C GLY A 35 -5.05 -1.98 20.19
N PHE A 36 -3.75 -2.23 20.34
CA PHE A 36 -3.24 -3.40 21.06
C PHE A 36 -2.09 -3.03 22.01
N GLU A 37 -2.00 -3.76 23.13
CA GLU A 37 -0.87 -3.62 24.05
C GLU A 37 0.44 -4.08 23.41
N VAL A 38 1.54 -3.41 23.75
CA VAL A 38 2.89 -3.79 23.32
C VAL A 38 3.22 -5.20 23.83
N GLY A 39 3.74 -6.01 22.94
CA GLY A 39 4.02 -7.43 23.21
C GLY A 39 2.86 -8.38 22.82
N THR A 40 1.67 -7.85 22.47
CA THR A 40 0.61 -8.68 21.89
C THR A 40 1.10 -9.33 20.60
N VAL A 41 0.80 -10.60 20.40
CA VAL A 41 1.20 -11.34 19.19
C VAL A 41 -0.01 -11.53 18.28
N ILE A 42 0.09 -11.07 17.03
CA ILE A 42 -0.94 -11.15 16.00
C ILE A 42 -0.35 -11.86 14.78
N CYS A 43 -0.92 -13.01 14.38
CA CYS A 43 -0.40 -13.83 13.27
C CYS A 43 1.12 -14.13 13.41
N ASP A 44 1.55 -14.50 14.63
CA ASP A 44 2.94 -14.77 15.01
C ASP A 44 3.90 -13.55 14.90
N ILE A 45 3.36 -12.34 14.83
CA ILE A 45 4.11 -11.09 14.74
C ILE A 45 3.82 -10.24 15.97
N PRO A 46 4.84 -9.78 16.71
CA PRO A 46 4.64 -8.96 17.89
C PRO A 46 4.24 -7.53 17.55
N VAL A 47 3.42 -6.91 18.39
CA VAL A 47 3.20 -5.47 18.43
C VAL A 47 4.37 -4.84 19.18
N ALA A 48 5.20 -4.05 18.46
CA ALA A 48 6.41 -3.45 19.00
C ALA A 48 6.16 -2.09 19.66
N GLY A 49 5.05 -1.42 19.36
CA GLY A 49 4.73 -0.10 19.88
C GLY A 49 3.48 0.49 19.27
N HIS A 50 3.19 1.74 19.66
CA HIS A 50 2.12 2.57 19.13
C HIS A 50 2.67 3.56 18.09
N ILE A 51 1.80 4.25 17.36
CA ILE A 51 2.21 5.27 16.37
C ILE A 51 3.03 6.39 17.03
N SER A 52 2.73 6.73 18.28
CA SER A 52 3.51 7.69 19.07
C SER A 52 4.94 7.25 19.40
N ASP A 53 5.25 5.96 19.27
CA ASP A 53 6.57 5.40 19.58
C ASP A 53 7.51 5.36 18.36
N LEU A 54 7.09 5.86 17.19
CA LEU A 54 7.87 5.76 15.94
C LEU A 54 9.28 6.34 16.07
N GLU A 55 9.47 7.47 16.76
CA GLU A 55 10.81 8.04 16.98
C GLU A 55 11.73 7.08 17.76
N LYS A 56 11.20 6.47 18.81
CA LYS A 56 11.93 5.49 19.63
C LYS A 56 12.20 4.18 18.85
N LEU A 57 11.23 3.71 18.08
CA LEU A 57 11.35 2.50 17.29
C LEU A 57 12.36 2.66 16.14
N TYR A 58 12.57 3.87 15.66
CA TYR A 58 13.55 4.19 14.63
C TYR A 58 14.98 3.84 15.04
N GLU A 59 15.32 3.87 16.35
CA GLU A 59 16.64 3.47 16.85
C GLU A 59 17.00 2.02 16.52
N SER A 60 15.99 1.15 16.33
CA SER A 60 16.17 -0.29 16.11
C SER A 60 15.64 -0.79 14.76
N CYS A 61 14.86 0.02 14.03
CA CYS A 61 14.29 -0.35 12.75
C CYS A 61 14.07 0.90 11.88
N HIS A 62 14.59 0.88 10.66
CA HIS A 62 14.54 2.01 9.73
C HIS A 62 13.55 1.81 8.57
N LEU A 63 12.97 0.63 8.44
CA LEU A 63 11.99 0.32 7.39
C LEU A 63 10.57 0.33 7.94
N LEU A 64 9.66 0.95 7.18
CA LEU A 64 8.26 1.07 7.58
C LEU A 64 7.34 0.99 6.37
N VAL A 65 6.22 0.28 6.51
CA VAL A 65 5.10 0.30 5.57
C VAL A 65 3.79 0.50 6.34
N VAL A 66 2.94 1.41 5.84
CA VAL A 66 1.63 1.68 6.46
C VAL A 66 0.54 0.86 5.77
N THR A 67 -0.10 -0.01 6.53
CA THR A 67 -1.11 -0.97 6.07
C THR A 67 -2.53 -0.60 6.50
N ILE A 68 -2.80 0.70 6.66
CA ILE A 68 -4.10 1.26 7.07
C ILE A 68 -4.91 1.66 5.84
N GLY A 69 -6.17 1.18 5.77
CA GLY A 69 -7.08 1.44 4.65
C GLY A 69 -7.61 2.88 4.56
N ASN A 70 -7.54 3.66 5.64
CA ASN A 70 -7.89 5.10 5.60
C ASN A 70 -6.76 5.88 4.91
N ASN A 71 -7.03 6.37 3.70
CA ASN A 71 -6.03 7.00 2.85
C ASN A 71 -5.42 8.28 3.46
N LYS A 72 -6.22 9.10 4.14
CA LYS A 72 -5.74 10.33 4.80
C LYS A 72 -4.86 10.00 6.00
N LEU A 73 -5.28 9.04 6.82
CA LEU A 73 -4.49 8.60 7.97
C LEU A 73 -3.18 7.94 7.50
N ARG A 74 -3.24 7.10 6.46
CA ARG A 74 -2.05 6.48 5.85
C ARG A 74 -1.05 7.55 5.37
N GLN A 75 -1.52 8.56 4.65
CA GLN A 75 -0.69 9.70 4.23
C GLN A 75 -0.05 10.41 5.43
N HIS A 76 -0.83 10.72 6.45
CA HIS A 76 -0.34 11.42 7.64
C HIS A 76 0.78 10.64 8.34
N ILE A 77 0.60 9.34 8.53
CA ILE A 77 1.61 8.49 9.18
C ILE A 77 2.88 8.41 8.32
N TYR A 78 2.76 8.26 7.01
CA TYR A 78 3.94 8.30 6.13
C TYR A 78 4.69 9.63 6.22
N GLN A 79 3.97 10.76 6.30
CA GLN A 79 4.60 12.09 6.44
C GLN A 79 5.34 12.23 7.78
N GLN A 80 4.77 11.74 8.89
CA GLN A 80 5.44 11.70 10.18
C GLN A 80 6.69 10.81 10.14
N ALA A 81 6.56 9.59 9.63
CA ALA A 81 7.67 8.64 9.53
C ALA A 81 8.80 9.16 8.62
N MET A 82 8.46 9.88 7.55
CA MET A 82 9.44 10.53 6.67
C MET A 82 10.25 11.62 7.41
N GLN A 83 9.62 12.40 8.27
CA GLN A 83 10.31 13.42 9.07
C GLN A 83 11.27 12.81 10.10
N ILE A 84 10.96 11.60 10.60
CA ILE A 84 11.84 10.83 11.49
C ILE A 84 13.03 10.24 10.71
N GLY A 85 12.87 9.92 9.43
CA GLY A 85 13.92 9.37 8.57
C GLY A 85 13.69 7.94 8.08
N TYR A 86 12.50 7.37 8.28
CA TYR A 86 12.15 6.03 7.80
C TYR A 86 12.26 5.90 6.28
N THR A 87 12.65 4.72 5.84
CA THR A 87 12.61 4.29 4.44
C THR A 87 11.39 3.37 4.21
N PHE A 88 10.80 3.45 3.04
CA PHE A 88 9.53 2.81 2.74
C PHE A 88 9.67 1.81 1.58
N PRO A 89 9.96 0.53 1.88
CA PRO A 89 10.05 -0.48 0.84
C PRO A 89 8.69 -0.74 0.20
N ASN A 90 8.71 -1.19 -1.05
CA ASN A 90 7.53 -1.71 -1.71
C ASN A 90 7.35 -3.20 -1.36
N LEU A 91 6.13 -3.60 -1.03
CA LEU A 91 5.77 -4.98 -0.79
C LEU A 91 5.00 -5.51 -2.01
N ILE A 92 5.64 -6.38 -2.78
CA ILE A 92 5.14 -6.82 -4.08
C ILE A 92 4.98 -8.34 -4.06
N SER A 93 3.75 -8.83 -4.28
CA SER A 93 3.50 -10.25 -4.41
C SER A 93 4.30 -10.84 -5.58
N PRO A 94 4.88 -12.04 -5.44
CA PRO A 94 5.57 -12.72 -6.54
C PRO A 94 4.69 -12.98 -7.77
N SER A 95 3.36 -12.99 -7.61
CA SER A 95 2.41 -13.15 -8.72
C SER A 95 1.96 -11.82 -9.35
N ALA A 96 2.40 -10.67 -8.84
CA ALA A 96 2.15 -9.38 -9.46
C ALA A 96 3.08 -9.16 -10.66
N TYR A 97 2.57 -8.53 -11.71
CA TYR A 97 3.40 -8.14 -12.86
C TYR A 97 3.57 -6.62 -12.90
N ILE A 98 4.81 -6.17 -12.97
CA ILE A 98 5.17 -4.77 -13.11
C ILE A 98 6.01 -4.63 -14.36
N SER A 99 5.53 -3.86 -15.34
CA SER A 99 6.29 -3.57 -16.54
C SER A 99 7.61 -2.85 -16.21
N PRO A 100 8.74 -3.24 -16.79
CA PRO A 100 10.01 -2.53 -16.61
C PRO A 100 9.99 -1.11 -17.18
N TYR A 101 8.97 -0.75 -17.94
CA TYR A 101 8.75 0.58 -18.51
C TYR A 101 7.70 1.40 -17.74
N SER A 102 7.17 0.89 -16.64
CA SER A 102 6.30 1.63 -15.72
C SER A 102 7.13 2.38 -14.68
N LYS A 103 6.49 3.29 -13.96
CA LYS A 103 7.10 3.99 -12.83
C LYS A 103 6.27 3.76 -11.58
N MET A 104 6.94 3.49 -10.47
CA MET A 104 6.29 3.30 -9.19
C MET A 104 7.03 4.04 -8.09
N GLY A 105 6.28 4.65 -7.19
CA GLY A 105 6.80 5.30 -6.00
C GLY A 105 7.22 4.30 -4.92
N TRP A 106 7.36 4.78 -3.72
CA TRP A 106 7.75 4.03 -2.52
C TRP A 106 6.55 3.66 -1.65
N GLY A 107 6.74 2.68 -0.76
CA GLY A 107 5.75 2.27 0.25
C GLY A 107 4.46 1.67 -0.33
N CYS A 108 4.49 1.22 -1.57
CA CYS A 108 3.37 0.59 -2.24
C CYS A 108 3.21 -0.86 -1.80
N VAL A 109 1.96 -1.32 -1.75
CA VAL A 109 1.62 -2.73 -1.55
C VAL A 109 0.86 -3.23 -2.77
N LEU A 110 1.42 -4.22 -3.44
CA LEU A 110 0.84 -4.88 -4.62
C LEU A 110 0.54 -6.34 -4.26
N LEU A 111 -0.72 -6.66 -4.11
CA LEU A 111 -1.16 -8.01 -3.77
C LEU A 111 -1.26 -8.90 -5.03
N ASN A 112 -1.61 -10.16 -4.81
CA ASN A 112 -1.59 -11.22 -5.81
C ASN A 112 -2.28 -10.85 -7.12
N ASN A 113 -1.63 -11.17 -8.24
CA ASN A 113 -2.13 -10.96 -9.61
C ASN A 113 -2.45 -9.50 -9.96
N SER A 114 -1.92 -8.52 -9.22
CA SER A 114 -1.99 -7.12 -9.66
C SER A 114 -1.08 -6.89 -10.87
N LEU A 115 -1.49 -5.98 -11.74
CA LEU A 115 -0.83 -5.72 -13.03
C LEU A 115 -0.58 -4.22 -13.20
N ILE A 116 0.68 -3.85 -13.49
CA ILE A 116 1.05 -2.48 -13.93
C ILE A 116 1.68 -2.58 -15.30
N GLN A 117 1.03 -2.00 -16.32
CA GLN A 117 1.47 -2.08 -17.72
C GLN A 117 2.49 -1.01 -18.10
N ASN A 118 2.99 -1.11 -19.33
CA ASN A 118 3.96 -0.19 -19.92
C ASN A 118 3.47 1.27 -19.88
N GLY A 119 4.36 2.21 -19.53
CA GLY A 119 4.04 3.64 -19.47
C GLY A 119 3.15 4.05 -18.30
N ALA A 120 2.56 3.10 -17.56
CA ALA A 120 1.75 3.42 -16.39
C ALA A 120 2.59 4.01 -15.25
N THR A 121 1.98 4.89 -14.46
CA THR A 121 2.62 5.50 -13.29
C THR A 121 1.80 5.24 -12.04
N VAL A 122 2.46 4.82 -10.96
CA VAL A 122 1.87 4.61 -9.65
C VAL A 122 2.64 5.44 -8.62
N GLY A 123 1.94 6.27 -7.88
CA GLY A 123 2.50 7.16 -6.86
C GLY A 123 2.97 6.44 -5.60
N ASN A 124 3.20 7.21 -4.55
CA ASN A 124 3.72 6.74 -3.27
C ASN A 124 2.61 6.18 -2.38
N GLY A 125 2.90 5.14 -1.59
CA GLY A 125 1.99 4.59 -0.59
C GLY A 125 0.66 4.07 -1.17
N VAL A 126 0.63 3.67 -2.44
CA VAL A 126 -0.54 3.13 -3.12
C VAL A 126 -0.75 1.68 -2.72
N LEU A 127 -2.00 1.31 -2.49
CA LEU A 127 -2.41 -0.06 -2.17
C LEU A 127 -3.24 -0.65 -3.31
N LEU A 128 -2.70 -1.68 -3.97
CA LEU A 128 -3.40 -2.44 -5.01
C LEU A 128 -3.77 -3.83 -4.47
N ASN A 129 -5.06 -4.07 -4.31
CA ASN A 129 -5.59 -5.36 -3.87
C ASN A 129 -5.49 -6.41 -4.99
N PRO A 130 -5.77 -7.71 -4.69
CA PRO A 130 -5.61 -8.77 -5.67
C PRO A 130 -6.36 -8.52 -6.98
N GLY A 131 -5.70 -8.78 -8.11
CA GLY A 131 -6.29 -8.68 -9.44
C GLY A 131 -6.57 -7.26 -9.93
N VAL A 132 -6.00 -6.23 -9.29
CA VAL A 132 -6.09 -4.85 -9.78
C VAL A 132 -5.21 -4.67 -11.02
N GLU A 133 -5.75 -4.05 -12.05
CA GLU A 133 -5.04 -3.76 -13.29
C GLU A 133 -4.89 -2.25 -13.51
N VAL A 134 -3.66 -1.79 -13.70
CA VAL A 134 -3.31 -0.43 -14.10
C VAL A 134 -2.76 -0.52 -15.52
N HIS A 135 -3.59 -0.14 -16.49
CA HIS A 135 -3.29 -0.30 -17.92
C HIS A 135 -2.27 0.74 -18.41
N HIS A 136 -1.75 0.51 -19.61
CA HIS A 136 -0.69 1.31 -20.19
C HIS A 136 -1.05 2.81 -20.26
N ASP A 137 -0.05 3.65 -20.01
CA ASP A 137 -0.15 5.12 -20.05
C ASP A 137 -1.19 5.73 -19.07
N SER A 138 -1.72 4.95 -18.12
CA SER A 138 -2.60 5.45 -17.06
C SER A 138 -1.81 5.90 -15.83
N SER A 139 -2.45 6.62 -14.91
CA SER A 139 -1.82 7.07 -13.68
C SER A 139 -2.69 6.83 -12.45
N VAL A 140 -2.05 6.41 -11.36
CA VAL A 140 -2.63 6.33 -10.02
C VAL A 140 -1.75 7.17 -9.11
N GLU A 141 -2.31 8.23 -8.55
CA GLU A 141 -1.58 9.17 -7.70
C GLU A 141 -1.40 8.65 -6.26
N ASP A 142 -0.64 9.44 -5.46
CA ASP A 142 -0.23 9.06 -4.11
C ASP A 142 -1.39 8.64 -3.20
N TYR A 143 -1.12 7.61 -2.40
CA TYR A 143 -1.99 7.11 -1.33
C TYR A 143 -3.37 6.63 -1.79
N ALA A 144 -3.56 6.34 -3.06
CA ALA A 144 -4.79 5.70 -3.54
C ALA A 144 -4.90 4.25 -2.99
N LEU A 145 -6.13 3.78 -2.85
CA LEU A 145 -6.46 2.40 -2.48
C LEU A 145 -7.43 1.85 -3.52
N ILE A 146 -7.03 0.82 -4.22
CA ILE A 146 -7.85 0.16 -5.24
C ILE A 146 -8.15 -1.26 -4.80
N TYR A 147 -9.43 -1.57 -4.66
CA TYR A 147 -9.89 -2.89 -4.24
C TYR A 147 -9.95 -3.89 -5.39
N THR A 148 -10.09 -5.15 -5.01
CA THR A 148 -9.99 -6.37 -5.82
C THR A 148 -10.70 -6.29 -7.18
N ASN A 149 -10.00 -6.76 -8.23
CA ASN A 149 -10.49 -6.91 -9.60
C ASN A 149 -10.96 -5.59 -10.26
N SER A 150 -10.46 -4.45 -9.80
CA SER A 150 -10.76 -3.17 -10.44
C SER A 150 -9.72 -2.81 -11.48
N VAL A 151 -10.14 -2.13 -12.53
CA VAL A 151 -9.32 -1.82 -13.71
C VAL A 151 -9.26 -0.31 -13.94
N VAL A 152 -8.05 0.24 -13.96
CA VAL A 152 -7.76 1.60 -14.41
C VAL A 152 -7.30 1.51 -15.86
N ARG A 153 -8.16 1.88 -16.81
CA ARG A 153 -7.92 1.70 -18.24
C ARG A 153 -6.98 2.77 -18.81
N THR A 154 -6.57 2.55 -20.04
CA THR A 154 -5.61 3.35 -20.78
C THR A 154 -5.89 4.86 -20.72
N TYR A 155 -4.87 5.64 -20.42
CA TYR A 155 -4.90 7.11 -20.23
C TYR A 155 -5.80 7.62 -19.10
N ALA A 156 -6.46 6.74 -18.34
CA ALA A 156 -7.21 7.16 -17.16
C ALA A 156 -6.29 7.69 -16.06
N LYS A 157 -6.79 8.64 -15.28
CA LYS A 157 -6.05 9.26 -14.18
C LYS A 157 -6.83 9.15 -12.88
N VAL A 158 -6.25 8.50 -11.89
CA VAL A 158 -6.81 8.37 -10.54
C VAL A 158 -6.05 9.31 -9.62
N GLY A 159 -6.75 10.25 -9.01
CA GLY A 159 -6.17 11.27 -8.14
C GLY A 159 -5.67 10.74 -6.80
N LYS A 160 -5.14 11.66 -5.98
CA LYS A 160 -4.56 11.33 -4.66
C LYS A 160 -5.64 10.85 -3.69
N ARG A 161 -5.28 9.86 -2.88
CA ARG A 161 -6.13 9.34 -1.80
C ARG A 161 -7.50 8.83 -2.27
N VAL A 162 -7.66 8.59 -3.57
CA VAL A 162 -8.88 7.99 -4.11
C VAL A 162 -9.04 6.59 -3.53
N ARG A 163 -10.28 6.24 -3.16
CA ARG A 163 -10.68 4.89 -2.84
C ARG A 163 -11.54 4.35 -3.98
N ILE A 164 -11.10 3.26 -4.61
CA ILE A 164 -11.85 2.56 -5.65
C ILE A 164 -12.31 1.22 -5.07
N GLY A 165 -13.63 1.00 -5.06
CA GLY A 165 -14.26 -0.24 -4.63
C GLY A 165 -13.87 -1.45 -5.49
N SER A 166 -14.35 -2.64 -5.14
CA SER A 166 -14.09 -3.86 -5.90
C SER A 166 -14.87 -3.93 -7.21
N ASN A 167 -14.31 -4.56 -8.25
CA ASN A 167 -14.93 -4.75 -9.57
C ASN A 167 -15.36 -3.42 -10.22
N VAL A 168 -14.57 -2.38 -10.06
CA VAL A 168 -14.79 -1.07 -10.68
C VAL A 168 -14.02 -0.97 -11.99
N THR A 169 -14.60 -0.36 -13.00
CA THR A 169 -13.90 0.02 -14.23
C THR A 169 -13.81 1.54 -14.34
N VAL A 170 -12.58 2.06 -14.31
CA VAL A 170 -12.31 3.44 -14.72
C VAL A 170 -12.00 3.41 -16.22
N SER A 171 -12.92 3.91 -17.06
CA SER A 171 -12.78 3.83 -18.53
C SER A 171 -11.63 4.68 -19.06
N ASN A 172 -11.30 4.50 -20.33
CA ASN A 172 -10.19 5.21 -20.98
C ASN A 172 -10.36 6.73 -20.82
N GLU A 173 -9.24 7.41 -20.55
CA GLU A 173 -9.15 8.87 -20.45
C GLU A 173 -9.95 9.51 -19.31
N VAL A 174 -10.67 8.74 -18.51
CA VAL A 174 -11.45 9.24 -17.36
C VAL A 174 -10.51 9.79 -16.29
N ILE A 175 -10.87 10.93 -15.72
CA ILE A 175 -10.15 11.56 -14.61
C ILE A 175 -11.00 11.45 -13.34
N VAL A 176 -10.50 10.73 -12.36
CA VAL A 176 -11.06 10.63 -11.02
C VAL A 176 -10.33 11.63 -10.11
N GLY A 177 -11.06 12.60 -9.58
CA GLY A 177 -10.49 13.65 -8.73
C GLY A 177 -9.98 13.14 -7.39
N ASP A 178 -9.13 13.93 -6.74
CA ASP A 178 -8.57 13.61 -5.41
C ASP A 178 -9.68 13.32 -4.39
N ASP A 179 -9.37 12.44 -3.42
CA ASP A 179 -10.27 12.07 -2.32
C ASP A 179 -11.60 11.44 -2.72
N ALA A 180 -11.82 11.10 -4.00
CA ALA A 180 -13.04 10.44 -4.44
C ALA A 180 -13.18 9.04 -3.82
N ASP A 181 -14.42 8.65 -3.54
CA ASP A 181 -14.81 7.34 -3.00
C ASP A 181 -15.78 6.66 -3.97
N ILE A 182 -15.27 5.72 -4.77
CA ILE A 182 -16.01 5.01 -5.82
C ILE A 182 -16.52 3.69 -5.25
N GLN A 183 -17.80 3.44 -5.40
CA GLN A 183 -18.44 2.26 -4.83
C GLN A 183 -18.15 1.00 -5.64
N ASN A 184 -18.40 -0.18 -5.03
CA ASN A 184 -18.17 -1.46 -5.70
C ASN A 184 -19.04 -1.60 -6.97
N GLY A 185 -18.46 -2.17 -8.02
CA GLY A 185 -19.16 -2.53 -9.25
C GLY A 185 -19.49 -1.35 -10.18
N GLU A 186 -19.02 -0.14 -9.87
CA GLU A 186 -19.25 1.02 -10.72
C GLU A 186 -18.40 0.99 -12.00
N THR A 187 -18.94 1.62 -13.06
CA THR A 187 -18.16 1.94 -14.26
C THR A 187 -18.20 3.45 -14.49
N LEU A 188 -17.03 4.05 -14.54
CA LEU A 188 -16.84 5.48 -14.80
C LEU A 188 -16.55 5.69 -16.28
N PHE A 189 -17.28 6.62 -16.92
CA PHE A 189 -17.19 6.94 -18.35
C PHE A 189 -16.74 8.37 -18.59
#